data_c73e05d521a4eed516ec64ed39c2d68b
#
_entry.id   c73e05d521a4eed516ec64ed39c2d68b
#
_cell.length_a   1.000
_cell.length_b   1.000
_cell.length_c   1.000
_cell.angle_alpha   90.00
_cell.angle_beta   90.00
_cell.angle_gamma   90.00
#
_symmetry.space_group_name_H-M   'P 1'
#
loop_
_entity.id
_entity.type
_entity.pdbx_description
1 polymer ?
#
loop_
_entity_poly.entity_id
_entity_poly.type
_entity_poly.pdbx_seq_one_letter_code
_entity_poly.pdbx_strand_id
1 'polypeptide(L)'
;MIDFHSHCLPAMDDGAADVDESVAMLSISAAQGVHTVVATSHFYRSEETMDSFLQRRSEAVQRMQGHVPEGMTLVLGAEVLLQKRISRLDLRPLCIEGTNRLLLELPFMPPENWVYEEIENIALDQRLDIILAHVDRYMPWYSDKRMAAIMDFPGVSVQLNGEAFLDAKTFRALRRWLPQPKRLVLGSDMHHKDRRQPNLEQVCKAMCRKALGRRWLARIEEDSSALLLPPQPIMPLEGFF
;
A
#
# COMPACT_ATOMS: atom_id res chain seq x y z
N MET A 1 -8.63 11.94 -5.05
CA MET A 1 -7.61 10.87 -5.18
C MET A 1 -7.52 10.08 -3.87
N ILE A 2 -7.07 8.83 -3.93
CA ILE A 2 -6.81 7.97 -2.76
C ILE A 2 -5.31 7.74 -2.67
N ASP A 3 -4.74 7.93 -1.49
CA ASP A 3 -3.35 7.59 -1.15
C ASP A 3 -3.34 6.25 -0.41
N PHE A 4 -2.75 5.22 -1.02
CA PHE A 4 -2.76 3.84 -0.48
C PHE A 4 -1.58 3.52 0.44
N HIS A 5 -0.65 4.47 0.61
CA HIS A 5 0.55 4.21 1.40
C HIS A 5 1.05 5.50 2.06
N SER A 6 0.96 5.56 3.39
CA SER A 6 1.38 6.73 4.16
C SER A 6 1.75 6.38 5.60
N HIS A 7 2.73 7.10 6.14
CA HIS A 7 3.18 7.00 7.53
C HIS A 7 2.73 8.24 8.31
N CYS A 8 1.40 8.51 8.22
CA CYS A 8 0.81 9.74 8.76
C CYS A 8 0.31 9.64 10.20
N LEU A 9 0.29 8.45 10.83
CA LEU A 9 -0.11 8.32 12.23
C LEU A 9 1.03 8.75 13.17
N PRO A 10 0.73 9.55 14.22
CA PRO A 10 1.76 10.15 15.07
C PRO A 10 2.49 9.11 15.93
N ALA A 11 3.82 9.13 15.90
CA ALA A 11 4.71 8.31 16.73
C ALA A 11 4.47 6.79 16.59
N MET A 12 4.15 6.33 15.39
CA MET A 12 4.03 4.90 15.11
C MET A 12 5.35 4.28 14.61
N ASP A 13 6.05 5.00 13.75
CA ASP A 13 7.26 4.54 13.04
C ASP A 13 8.17 5.74 12.71
N ASP A 14 8.94 5.67 11.63
CA ASP A 14 9.81 6.75 11.12
C ASP A 14 9.03 7.83 10.33
N GLY A 15 7.71 7.78 10.33
CA GLY A 15 6.83 8.80 9.76
C GLY A 15 6.58 9.98 10.69
N ALA A 16 5.33 10.43 10.80
CA ALA A 16 4.95 11.59 11.62
C ALA A 16 5.39 11.42 13.09
N ALA A 17 6.22 12.34 13.59
CA ALA A 17 6.73 12.28 14.95
C ALA A 17 5.65 12.59 16.00
N ASP A 18 4.70 13.45 15.68
CA ASP A 18 3.64 13.91 16.56
C ASP A 18 2.35 14.27 15.79
N VAL A 19 1.35 14.73 16.52
CA VAL A 19 0.05 15.13 15.95
C VAL A 19 0.19 16.33 15.01
N ASP A 20 1.04 17.30 15.34
CA ASP A 20 1.21 18.52 14.53
C ASP A 20 1.82 18.17 13.16
N GLU A 21 2.78 17.25 13.13
CA GLU A 21 3.35 16.75 11.87
C GLU A 21 2.34 15.93 11.08
N SER A 22 1.58 15.05 11.73
CA SER A 22 0.49 14.29 11.11
C SER A 22 -0.52 15.22 10.42
N VAL A 23 -0.97 16.25 11.14
CA VAL A 23 -1.92 17.25 10.63
C VAL A 23 -1.33 18.01 9.45
N ALA A 24 -0.05 18.42 9.53
CA ALA A 24 0.61 19.12 8.43
C ALA A 24 0.69 18.23 7.17
N MET A 25 1.09 16.96 7.29
CA MET A 25 1.14 16.01 6.18
C MET A 25 -0.24 15.79 5.55
N LEU A 26 -1.27 15.55 6.38
CA LEU A 26 -2.63 15.35 5.89
C LEU A 26 -3.20 16.63 5.25
N SER A 27 -2.88 17.81 5.77
CA SER A 27 -3.29 19.09 5.20
C SER A 27 -2.65 19.34 3.83
N ILE A 28 -1.37 19.00 3.66
CA ILE A 28 -0.69 19.05 2.36
C ILE A 28 -1.36 18.09 1.38
N SER A 29 -1.66 16.85 1.81
CA SER A 29 -2.37 15.87 0.98
C SER A 29 -3.76 16.35 0.57
N ALA A 30 -4.53 16.93 1.50
CA ALA A 30 -5.85 17.52 1.21
C ALA A 30 -5.76 18.64 0.18
N ALA A 31 -4.79 19.56 0.32
CA ALA A 31 -4.54 20.63 -0.62
C ALA A 31 -4.18 20.11 -2.03
N GLN A 32 -3.62 18.91 -2.13
CA GLN A 32 -3.32 18.20 -3.37
C GLN A 32 -4.54 17.44 -3.95
N GLY A 33 -5.71 17.51 -3.32
CA GLY A 33 -6.93 16.84 -3.76
C GLY A 33 -7.02 15.36 -3.36
N VAL A 34 -6.22 14.94 -2.37
CA VAL A 34 -6.38 13.61 -1.74
C VAL A 34 -7.53 13.69 -0.74
N HIS A 35 -8.53 12.86 -0.92
CA HIS A 35 -9.71 12.79 -0.03
C HIS A 35 -9.73 11.54 0.85
N THR A 36 -8.89 10.55 0.57
CA THR A 36 -8.75 9.34 1.37
C THR A 36 -7.28 8.98 1.50
N VAL A 37 -6.83 8.76 2.72
CA VAL A 37 -5.47 8.34 3.04
C VAL A 37 -5.54 7.03 3.80
N VAL A 38 -4.81 6.02 3.33
CA VAL A 38 -4.61 4.78 4.07
C VAL A 38 -3.36 4.94 4.93
N ALA A 39 -3.54 4.93 6.25
CA ALA A 39 -2.46 5.00 7.22
C ALA A 39 -1.86 3.61 7.39
N THR A 40 -0.64 3.43 6.91
CA THR A 40 0.03 2.14 6.76
C THR A 40 1.36 2.10 7.50
N SER A 41 1.36 2.49 8.77
CA SER A 41 2.57 2.42 9.61
C SER A 41 3.21 1.04 9.56
N HIS A 42 4.53 0.99 9.64
CA HIS A 42 5.31 -0.24 9.59
C HIS A 42 4.93 -1.23 10.69
N PHE A 43 4.76 -2.49 10.31
CA PHE A 43 4.70 -3.62 11.23
C PHE A 43 5.87 -4.58 10.97
N TYR A 44 6.80 -4.63 11.90
CA TYR A 44 7.93 -5.55 11.91
C TYR A 44 7.77 -6.58 13.02
N ARG A 45 7.42 -7.81 12.65
CA ARG A 45 7.24 -8.91 13.61
C ARG A 45 8.47 -9.15 14.49
N SER A 46 9.67 -8.85 13.99
CA SER A 46 10.93 -8.98 14.74
C SER A 46 11.09 -7.94 15.85
N GLU A 47 10.32 -6.85 15.82
CA GLU A 47 10.48 -5.70 16.72
C GLU A 47 9.35 -5.61 17.74
N GLU A 48 8.12 -6.01 17.34
CA GLU A 48 6.98 -5.95 18.24
C GLU A 48 5.95 -7.07 17.99
N THR A 49 5.09 -7.27 18.99
CA THR A 49 3.94 -8.18 18.85
C THR A 49 2.77 -7.50 18.12
N MET A 50 1.88 -8.31 17.56
CA MET A 50 0.64 -7.84 16.95
C MET A 50 -0.18 -6.99 17.92
N ASP A 51 -0.35 -7.45 19.17
CA ASP A 51 -1.15 -6.74 20.18
C ASP A 51 -0.54 -5.38 20.52
N SER A 52 0.80 -5.32 20.63
CA SER A 52 1.51 -4.05 20.88
C SER A 52 1.29 -3.05 19.75
N PHE A 53 1.44 -3.49 18.49
CA PHE A 53 1.21 -2.66 17.33
C PHE A 53 -0.24 -2.14 17.27
N LEU A 54 -1.22 -3.02 17.47
CA LEU A 54 -2.64 -2.65 17.42
C LEU A 54 -3.02 -1.67 18.53
N GLN A 55 -2.45 -1.85 19.72
CA GLN A 55 -2.65 -0.91 20.84
C GLN A 55 -2.06 0.47 20.50
N ARG A 56 -0.80 0.55 20.06
CA ARG A 56 -0.15 1.81 19.66
C ARG A 56 -0.91 2.51 18.55
N ARG A 57 -1.38 1.74 17.53
CA ARG A 57 -2.20 2.27 16.42
C ARG A 57 -3.49 2.86 16.93
N SER A 58 -4.18 2.18 17.86
CA SER A 58 -5.40 2.70 18.48
C SER A 58 -5.16 4.01 19.25
N GLU A 59 -4.08 4.08 20.03
CA GLU A 59 -3.69 5.28 20.76
C GLU A 59 -3.32 6.44 19.82
N ALA A 60 -2.62 6.16 18.72
CA ALA A 60 -2.29 7.15 17.70
C ALA A 60 -3.56 7.71 17.03
N VAL A 61 -4.50 6.84 16.67
CA VAL A 61 -5.81 7.25 16.11
C VAL A 61 -6.61 8.10 17.10
N GLN A 62 -6.62 7.74 18.37
CA GLN A 62 -7.30 8.55 19.39
C GLN A 62 -6.71 9.97 19.48
N ARG A 63 -5.39 10.10 19.40
CA ARG A 63 -4.72 11.41 19.34
C ARG A 63 -5.07 12.22 18.11
N MET A 64 -5.44 11.56 16.99
CA MET A 64 -5.85 12.22 15.75
C MET A 64 -7.32 12.61 15.70
N GLN A 65 -8.14 12.25 16.70
CA GLN A 65 -9.55 12.61 16.73
C GLN A 65 -9.75 14.14 16.69
N GLY A 66 -10.55 14.60 15.73
CA GLY A 66 -10.82 16.02 15.52
C GLY A 66 -9.70 16.79 14.80
N HIS A 67 -8.60 16.12 14.43
CA HIS A 67 -7.46 16.74 13.73
C HIS A 67 -7.34 16.36 12.25
N VAL A 68 -8.10 15.37 11.78
CA VAL A 68 -8.12 15.02 10.36
C VAL A 68 -8.79 16.15 9.57
N PRO A 69 -8.19 16.62 8.47
CA PRO A 69 -8.78 17.69 7.65
C PRO A 69 -10.22 17.41 7.23
N GLU A 70 -11.06 18.42 7.21
CA GLU A 70 -12.46 18.30 6.81
C GLU A 70 -12.58 17.73 5.38
N GLY A 71 -13.50 16.77 5.20
CA GLY A 71 -13.72 16.07 3.93
C GLY A 71 -12.67 15.00 3.60
N MET A 72 -11.67 14.77 4.47
CA MET A 72 -10.72 13.67 4.32
C MET A 72 -11.16 12.45 5.13
N THR A 73 -11.03 11.27 4.55
CA THR A 73 -11.20 9.99 5.23
C THR A 73 -9.84 9.38 5.53
N LEU A 74 -9.60 9.03 6.78
CA LEU A 74 -8.45 8.26 7.20
C LEU A 74 -8.88 6.79 7.37
N VAL A 75 -8.26 5.90 6.60
CA VAL A 75 -8.49 4.44 6.62
C VAL A 75 -7.29 3.78 7.27
N LEU A 76 -7.51 2.84 8.17
CA LEU A 76 -6.40 2.17 8.85
C LEU A 76 -5.90 0.95 8.08
N GLY A 77 -4.61 0.71 8.14
CA GLY A 77 -3.92 -0.45 7.60
C GLY A 77 -2.61 -0.69 8.34
N ALA A 78 -1.71 -1.40 7.71
CA ALA A 78 -0.31 -1.52 8.11
C ALA A 78 0.53 -1.87 6.87
N GLU A 79 1.75 -1.36 6.80
CA GLU A 79 2.76 -1.87 5.90
C GLU A 79 3.49 -3.02 6.60
N VAL A 80 3.22 -4.24 6.17
CA VAL A 80 3.75 -5.45 6.81
C VAL A 80 5.01 -5.90 6.08
N LEU A 81 6.16 -5.90 6.77
CA LEU A 81 7.38 -6.47 6.21
C LEU A 81 7.26 -7.99 6.13
N LEU A 82 7.46 -8.53 4.93
CA LEU A 82 7.52 -9.97 4.71
C LEU A 82 8.75 -10.55 5.40
N GLN A 83 8.52 -11.33 6.44
CA GLN A 83 9.55 -12.02 7.23
C GLN A 83 9.24 -13.52 7.30
N LYS A 84 10.26 -14.34 7.51
CA LYS A 84 10.06 -15.80 7.67
C LYS A 84 9.04 -16.10 8.78
N ARG A 85 8.05 -16.92 8.47
CA ARG A 85 6.96 -17.34 9.35
C ARG A 85 5.97 -16.24 9.71
N ILE A 86 5.91 -15.13 8.96
CA ILE A 86 4.90 -14.08 9.19
C ILE A 86 3.49 -14.63 8.96
N SER A 87 3.31 -15.54 7.99
CA SER A 87 2.05 -16.20 7.69
C SER A 87 1.49 -17.08 8.81
N ARG A 88 2.26 -17.34 9.87
CA ARG A 88 1.76 -18.02 11.07
C ARG A 88 0.96 -17.13 12.02
N LEU A 89 1.04 -15.82 11.85
CA LEU A 89 0.17 -14.87 12.54
C LEU A 89 -1.14 -14.74 11.76
N ASP A 90 -2.24 -14.48 12.47
CA ASP A 90 -3.45 -13.98 11.81
C ASP A 90 -3.21 -12.53 11.36
N LEU A 91 -3.05 -12.31 10.06
CA LEU A 91 -2.73 -10.98 9.51
C LEU A 91 -3.96 -10.11 9.23
N ARG A 92 -5.18 -10.63 9.41
CA ARG A 92 -6.43 -9.87 9.19
C ARG A 92 -6.49 -8.55 9.94
N PRO A 93 -6.03 -8.40 11.20
CA PRO A 93 -6.04 -7.12 11.90
C PRO A 93 -5.12 -6.05 11.30
N LEU A 94 -4.19 -6.43 10.42
CA LEU A 94 -3.27 -5.54 9.72
C LEU A 94 -3.76 -5.15 8.31
N CYS A 95 -4.82 -5.80 7.81
CA CYS A 95 -5.42 -5.45 6.54
C CYS A 95 -5.97 -4.02 6.54
N ILE A 96 -6.11 -3.46 5.35
CA ILE A 96 -6.81 -2.20 5.14
C ILE A 96 -8.24 -2.35 5.65
N GLU A 97 -8.65 -1.46 6.52
CA GLU A 97 -9.91 -1.49 7.24
C GLU A 97 -11.12 -1.70 6.30
N GLY A 98 -12.00 -2.62 6.69
CA GLY A 98 -13.17 -2.99 5.87
C GLY A 98 -12.85 -3.91 4.69
N THR A 99 -11.61 -4.35 4.52
CA THR A 99 -11.18 -5.22 3.42
C THR A 99 -10.44 -6.48 3.91
N ASN A 100 -10.11 -7.39 2.98
CA ASN A 100 -9.18 -8.51 3.20
C ASN A 100 -7.79 -8.23 2.58
N ARG A 101 -7.42 -6.96 2.37
CA ARG A 101 -6.22 -6.57 1.63
C ARG A 101 -5.11 -6.14 2.55
N LEU A 102 -3.96 -6.79 2.40
CA LEU A 102 -2.75 -6.54 3.16
C LEU A 102 -1.74 -5.77 2.30
N LEU A 103 -1.25 -4.62 2.77
CA LEU A 103 -0.10 -3.97 2.16
C LEU A 103 1.17 -4.69 2.64
N LEU A 104 1.88 -5.33 1.71
CA LEU A 104 3.02 -6.20 2.01
C LEU A 104 4.30 -5.64 1.41
N GLU A 105 5.27 -5.35 2.27
CA GLU A 105 6.62 -4.96 1.89
C GLU A 105 7.50 -6.21 1.69
N LEU A 106 8.14 -6.32 0.53
CA LEU A 106 9.12 -7.38 0.27
C LEU A 106 10.50 -7.01 0.82
N PRO A 107 11.33 -7.99 1.23
CA PRO A 107 12.68 -7.70 1.69
C PRO A 107 13.55 -7.12 0.56
N PHE A 108 14.34 -6.08 0.87
CA PHE A 108 15.29 -5.45 -0.06
C PHE A 108 16.54 -6.31 -0.23
N MET A 109 16.34 -7.53 -0.71
CA MET A 109 17.39 -8.51 -1.01
C MET A 109 16.91 -9.46 -2.11
N PRO A 110 17.79 -10.17 -2.81
CA PRO A 110 17.38 -11.18 -3.77
C PRO A 110 16.44 -12.21 -3.11
N PRO A 111 15.25 -12.49 -3.69
CA PRO A 111 14.30 -13.38 -3.06
C PRO A 111 14.81 -14.83 -3.01
N GLU A 112 14.68 -15.42 -1.83
CA GLU A 112 14.85 -16.85 -1.56
C GLU A 112 13.48 -17.56 -1.66
N ASN A 113 13.46 -18.90 -1.62
CA ASN A 113 12.23 -19.67 -1.76
C ASN A 113 11.17 -19.34 -0.69
N TRP A 114 11.61 -19.06 0.54
CA TRP A 114 10.69 -18.71 1.63
C TRP A 114 9.83 -17.47 1.34
N VAL A 115 10.31 -16.55 0.49
CA VAL A 115 9.52 -15.36 0.09
C VAL A 115 8.26 -15.79 -0.66
N TYR A 116 8.39 -16.74 -1.58
CA TYR A 116 7.26 -17.28 -2.34
C TYR A 116 6.33 -18.11 -1.46
N GLU A 117 6.89 -18.94 -0.57
CA GLU A 117 6.13 -19.75 0.38
C GLU A 117 5.28 -18.90 1.33
N GLU A 118 5.84 -17.81 1.88
CA GLU A 118 5.10 -16.92 2.76
C GLU A 118 3.98 -16.17 2.01
N ILE A 119 4.24 -15.70 0.77
CA ILE A 119 3.22 -15.07 -0.08
C ILE A 119 2.09 -16.05 -0.38
N GLU A 120 2.43 -17.29 -0.76
CA GLU A 120 1.46 -18.34 -1.03
C GLU A 120 0.59 -18.64 0.19
N ASN A 121 1.20 -18.82 1.36
CA ASN A 121 0.48 -19.07 2.61
C ASN A 121 -0.44 -17.91 2.98
N ILE A 122 -0.01 -16.65 2.81
CA ILE A 122 -0.86 -15.47 3.06
C ILE A 122 -2.05 -15.46 2.09
N ALA A 123 -1.79 -15.65 0.81
CA ALA A 123 -2.82 -15.56 -0.22
C ALA A 123 -3.83 -16.72 -0.17
N LEU A 124 -3.35 -17.96 0.01
CA LEU A 124 -4.18 -19.15 -0.09
C LEU A 124 -4.73 -19.62 1.26
N ASP A 125 -3.88 -19.73 2.29
CA ASP A 125 -4.29 -20.27 3.59
C ASP A 125 -5.10 -19.23 4.39
N GLN A 126 -4.67 -17.96 4.41
CA GLN A 126 -5.39 -16.90 5.10
C GLN A 126 -6.47 -16.23 4.21
N ARG A 127 -6.45 -16.50 2.90
CA ARG A 127 -7.35 -15.92 1.89
C ARG A 127 -7.31 -14.39 1.90
N LEU A 128 -6.11 -13.83 2.01
CA LEU A 128 -5.88 -12.39 1.94
C LEU A 128 -5.43 -12.00 0.54
N ASP A 129 -6.00 -10.91 0.04
CA ASP A 129 -5.47 -10.24 -1.14
C ASP A 129 -4.24 -9.42 -0.74
N ILE A 130 -3.20 -9.44 -1.56
CA ILE A 130 -1.94 -8.74 -1.28
C ILE A 130 -1.84 -7.51 -2.17
N ILE A 131 -1.50 -6.36 -1.58
CA ILE A 131 -1.02 -5.19 -2.30
C ILE A 131 0.49 -5.11 -2.04
N LEU A 132 1.30 -5.35 -3.07
CA LEU A 132 2.76 -5.22 -2.94
C LEU A 132 3.11 -3.73 -2.82
N ALA A 133 3.73 -3.36 -1.71
CA ALA A 133 4.17 -1.99 -1.45
C ALA A 133 5.28 -1.58 -2.43
N HIS A 134 5.31 -0.33 -2.83
CA HIS A 134 6.34 0.36 -3.63
C HIS A 134 7.18 -0.55 -4.55
N VAL A 135 6.52 -1.28 -5.45
CA VAL A 135 7.17 -2.26 -6.35
C VAL A 135 8.32 -1.65 -7.16
N ASP A 136 8.27 -0.35 -7.41
CA ASP A 136 9.34 0.42 -8.05
C ASP A 136 10.69 0.36 -7.31
N ARG A 137 10.69 0.13 -5.97
CA ARG A 137 11.91 0.06 -5.15
C ARG A 137 12.64 -1.27 -5.25
N TYR A 138 12.00 -2.34 -5.74
CA TYR A 138 12.62 -3.68 -5.79
C TYR A 138 13.47 -3.95 -7.02
N MET A 139 13.51 -3.06 -8.01
CA MET A 139 14.27 -3.27 -9.25
C MET A 139 15.76 -3.62 -9.06
N PRO A 140 16.47 -3.14 -8.02
CA PRO A 140 17.85 -3.55 -7.77
C PRO A 140 18.00 -5.00 -7.30
N TRP A 141 16.95 -5.58 -6.71
CA TRP A 141 17.00 -6.85 -5.99
C TRP A 141 16.29 -8.00 -6.72
N TYR A 142 15.22 -7.69 -7.47
CA TYR A 142 14.37 -8.68 -8.11
C TYR A 142 14.54 -8.61 -9.62
N SER A 143 14.86 -9.75 -10.23
CA SER A 143 14.84 -9.86 -11.69
C SER A 143 13.40 -9.85 -12.22
N ASP A 144 13.22 -9.50 -13.52
CA ASP A 144 11.90 -9.47 -14.17
C ASP A 144 11.14 -10.80 -13.98
N LYS A 145 11.85 -11.94 -14.11
CA LYS A 145 11.26 -13.26 -13.92
C LYS A 145 10.78 -13.51 -12.49
N ARG A 146 11.56 -13.07 -11.50
CA ARG A 146 11.23 -13.29 -10.08
C ARG A 146 10.07 -12.42 -9.64
N MET A 147 10.05 -11.16 -10.07
CA MET A 147 8.93 -10.25 -9.77
C MET A 147 7.65 -10.71 -10.48
N ALA A 148 7.73 -11.14 -11.74
CA ALA A 148 6.59 -11.71 -12.45
C ALA A 148 5.99 -12.90 -11.70
N ALA A 149 6.83 -13.82 -11.20
CA ALA A 149 6.36 -14.98 -10.42
C ALA A 149 5.60 -14.57 -9.15
N ILE A 150 6.05 -13.51 -8.45
CA ILE A 150 5.34 -12.99 -7.27
C ILE A 150 4.01 -12.33 -7.69
N MET A 151 4.05 -11.51 -8.72
CA MET A 151 2.84 -10.84 -9.20
C MET A 151 1.81 -11.80 -9.80
N ASP A 152 2.20 -13.00 -10.23
CA ASP A 152 1.28 -14.00 -10.78
C ASP A 152 0.45 -14.74 -9.73
N PHE A 153 0.77 -14.61 -8.44
CA PHE A 153 -0.10 -15.17 -7.39
C PHE A 153 -1.51 -14.55 -7.47
N PRO A 154 -2.56 -15.36 -7.25
CA PRO A 154 -3.93 -14.88 -7.17
C PRO A 154 -4.10 -13.80 -6.09
N GLY A 155 -4.92 -12.78 -6.35
CA GLY A 155 -5.19 -11.70 -5.39
C GLY A 155 -4.07 -10.67 -5.22
N VAL A 156 -2.94 -10.80 -5.94
CA VAL A 156 -1.85 -9.82 -5.88
C VAL A 156 -2.17 -8.59 -6.73
N SER A 157 -2.12 -7.43 -6.09
CA SER A 157 -2.18 -6.09 -6.65
C SER A 157 -0.86 -5.35 -6.41
N VAL A 158 -0.67 -4.19 -7.03
CA VAL A 158 0.61 -3.47 -6.99
C VAL A 158 0.39 -2.04 -6.52
N GLN A 159 1.16 -1.59 -5.56
CA GLN A 159 1.28 -0.17 -5.22
C GLN A 159 2.62 0.37 -5.75
N LEU A 160 2.56 1.52 -6.38
CA LEU A 160 3.71 2.29 -6.84
C LEU A 160 3.81 3.60 -6.06
N ASN A 161 5.04 3.97 -5.72
CA ASN A 161 5.30 5.30 -5.21
C ASN A 161 5.11 6.34 -6.32
N GLY A 162 4.53 7.47 -5.96
CA GLY A 162 4.29 8.55 -6.93
C GLY A 162 5.56 8.98 -7.65
N GLU A 163 6.69 9.00 -6.97
CA GLU A 163 8.00 9.38 -7.55
C GLU A 163 8.41 8.52 -8.74
N ALA A 164 7.99 7.25 -8.79
CA ALA A 164 8.28 6.35 -9.90
C ALA A 164 7.77 6.87 -11.25
N PHE A 165 6.73 7.72 -11.25
CA PHE A 165 6.18 8.34 -12.46
C PHE A 165 6.90 9.62 -12.86
N LEU A 166 7.67 10.23 -11.96
CA LEU A 166 8.44 11.45 -12.20
C LEU A 166 9.77 11.14 -12.89
N ASP A 167 10.37 9.98 -12.60
CA ASP A 167 11.59 9.53 -13.27
C ASP A 167 11.29 8.68 -14.51
N ALA A 168 11.68 9.19 -15.69
CA ALA A 168 11.40 8.53 -16.96
C ALA A 168 12.11 7.17 -17.11
N LYS A 169 13.26 6.96 -16.43
CA LYS A 169 14.00 5.69 -16.47
C LYS A 169 13.28 4.64 -15.66
N THR A 170 12.91 4.97 -14.43
CA THR A 170 12.13 4.11 -13.53
C THR A 170 10.78 3.75 -14.16
N PHE A 171 10.04 4.73 -14.67
CA PHE A 171 8.78 4.50 -15.35
C PHE A 171 8.89 3.55 -16.57
N ARG A 172 9.97 3.69 -17.35
CA ARG A 172 10.21 2.79 -18.50
C ARG A 172 10.52 1.37 -18.04
N ALA A 173 11.27 1.20 -16.95
CA ALA A 173 11.58 -0.11 -16.37
C ALA A 173 10.32 -0.78 -15.80
N LEU A 174 9.52 -0.03 -15.02
CA LEU A 174 8.25 -0.51 -14.46
C LEU A 174 7.28 -1.02 -15.52
N ARG A 175 7.20 -0.40 -16.69
CA ARG A 175 6.35 -0.86 -17.77
C ARG A 175 6.63 -2.30 -18.24
N ARG A 176 7.82 -2.83 -17.97
CA ARG A 176 8.15 -4.24 -18.23
C ARG A 176 7.65 -5.17 -17.14
N TRP A 177 7.56 -4.68 -15.92
CA TRP A 177 7.06 -5.45 -14.78
C TRP A 177 5.53 -5.46 -14.68
N LEU A 178 4.87 -4.48 -15.27
CA LEU A 178 3.41 -4.31 -15.20
C LEU A 178 2.68 -4.60 -16.52
N PRO A 179 2.98 -5.71 -17.24
CA PRO A 179 2.20 -6.10 -18.42
C PRO A 179 0.95 -6.85 -17.99
N GLN A 180 -0.20 -6.18 -17.97
CA GLN A 180 -1.55 -6.75 -17.93
C GLN A 180 -2.00 -7.64 -16.76
N PRO A 181 -3.24 -7.61 -16.40
CA PRO A 181 -4.06 -6.52 -15.86
C PRO A 181 -4.13 -6.57 -14.33
N LYS A 182 -2.98 -6.53 -13.65
CA LYS A 182 -2.96 -6.44 -12.19
C LYS A 182 -3.53 -5.10 -11.76
N ARG A 183 -4.29 -5.07 -10.68
CA ARG A 183 -4.78 -3.82 -10.09
C ARG A 183 -3.60 -3.00 -9.61
N LEU A 184 -3.68 -1.70 -9.85
CA LEU A 184 -2.61 -0.75 -9.59
C LEU A 184 -3.13 0.41 -8.77
N VAL A 185 -2.45 0.72 -7.67
CA VAL A 185 -2.72 1.89 -6.84
C VAL A 185 -1.48 2.76 -6.65
N LEU A 186 -1.69 4.03 -6.32
CA LEU A 186 -0.64 4.95 -5.93
C LEU A 186 -0.55 5.07 -4.41
N GLY A 187 0.67 5.27 -3.93
CA GLY A 187 0.96 5.73 -2.58
C GLY A 187 1.95 6.87 -2.62
N SER A 188 1.81 7.81 -1.72
CA SER A 188 2.84 8.85 -1.54
C SER A 188 4.05 8.32 -0.81
N ASP A 189 3.83 7.32 0.06
CA ASP A 189 4.83 6.83 1.00
C ASP A 189 5.41 8.00 1.83
N MET A 190 4.52 8.95 2.17
CA MET A 190 4.90 10.17 2.91
C MET A 190 5.29 9.86 4.35
N HIS A 191 6.39 10.47 4.80
CA HIS A 191 6.91 10.31 6.16
C HIS A 191 7.03 11.62 6.91
N HIS A 192 7.22 12.73 6.20
CA HIS A 192 7.39 14.05 6.79
C HIS A 192 6.78 15.14 5.90
N LYS A 193 6.45 16.27 6.50
CA LYS A 193 5.96 17.44 5.75
C LYS A 193 7.02 18.07 4.82
N ASP A 194 8.31 17.92 5.14
CA ASP A 194 9.43 18.55 4.42
C ASP A 194 10.29 17.55 3.63
N ARG A 195 10.40 16.30 4.11
CA ARG A 195 11.16 15.21 3.47
C ARG A 195 10.25 14.02 3.24
N ARG A 196 10.29 13.39 2.05
CA ARG A 196 9.30 12.38 1.67
C ARG A 196 7.88 12.90 1.90
N GLN A 197 7.63 14.13 1.41
CA GLN A 197 6.35 14.82 1.58
C GLN A 197 5.29 14.25 0.64
N PRO A 198 3.99 14.52 0.89
CA PRO A 198 2.93 14.20 -0.04
C PRO A 198 3.21 14.77 -1.43
N ASN A 199 3.08 13.98 -2.49
CA ASN A 199 3.50 14.36 -3.84
C ASN A 199 2.51 13.98 -4.95
N LEU A 200 1.32 13.47 -4.61
CA LEU A 200 0.41 12.88 -5.59
C LEU A 200 -0.14 13.89 -6.62
N GLU A 201 -0.31 15.16 -6.26
CA GLU A 201 -0.71 16.18 -7.23
C GLU A 201 0.36 16.37 -8.32
N GLN A 202 1.63 16.46 -7.92
CA GLN A 202 2.75 16.60 -8.86
C GLN A 202 2.81 15.39 -9.80
N VAL A 203 2.61 14.20 -9.28
CA VAL A 203 2.55 12.94 -10.03
C VAL A 203 1.42 12.97 -11.04
N CYS A 204 0.20 13.28 -10.61
CA CYS A 204 -0.95 13.34 -11.50
C CYS A 204 -0.76 14.41 -12.60
N LYS A 205 -0.24 15.57 -12.27
CA LYS A 205 0.09 16.62 -13.27
C LYS A 205 1.12 16.12 -14.29
N ALA A 206 2.15 15.40 -13.85
CA ALA A 206 3.16 14.82 -14.74
C ALA A 206 2.56 13.73 -15.65
N MET A 207 1.75 12.85 -15.11
CA MET A 207 1.08 11.77 -15.86
C MET A 207 0.08 12.35 -16.87
N CYS A 208 -0.68 13.37 -16.52
CA CYS A 208 -1.66 14.01 -17.42
C CYS A 208 -1.04 14.62 -18.67
N ARG A 209 0.25 14.94 -18.68
CA ARG A 209 0.94 15.50 -19.86
C ARG A 209 1.05 14.54 -21.03
N LYS A 210 0.90 13.23 -20.81
CA LYS A 210 1.05 12.17 -21.83
C LYS A 210 -0.20 11.31 -21.91
N ALA A 211 -0.59 10.91 -23.13
CA ALA A 211 -1.78 10.07 -23.34
C ALA A 211 -1.70 8.74 -22.55
N LEU A 212 -0.52 8.12 -22.51
CA LEU A 212 -0.30 6.90 -21.73
C LEU A 212 -0.48 7.14 -20.22
N GLY A 213 0.04 8.25 -19.70
CA GLY A 213 -0.12 8.61 -18.28
C GLY A 213 -1.58 8.81 -17.90
N ARG A 214 -2.38 9.47 -18.74
CA ARG A 214 -3.83 9.64 -18.51
C ARG A 214 -4.57 8.30 -18.45
N ARG A 215 -4.19 7.32 -19.28
CA ARG A 215 -4.76 5.97 -19.23
C ARG A 215 -4.42 5.26 -17.92
N TRP A 216 -3.21 5.44 -17.44
CA TRP A 216 -2.79 4.87 -16.17
C TRP A 216 -3.52 5.50 -15.01
N LEU A 217 -3.69 6.84 -15.00
CA LEU A 217 -4.44 7.53 -13.95
C LEU A 217 -5.89 7.05 -13.89
N ALA A 218 -6.59 6.99 -15.02
CA ALA A 218 -7.97 6.52 -15.05
C ALA A 218 -8.10 5.11 -14.47
N ARG A 219 -7.17 4.22 -14.82
CA ARG A 219 -7.11 2.87 -14.27
C ARG A 219 -6.80 2.85 -12.78
N ILE A 220 -5.84 3.65 -12.31
CA ILE A 220 -5.50 3.78 -10.88
C ILE A 220 -6.71 4.25 -10.08
N GLU A 221 -7.48 5.19 -10.57
CA GLU A 221 -8.71 5.67 -9.91
C GLU A 221 -9.76 4.57 -9.80
N GLU A 222 -9.98 3.80 -10.86
CA GLU A 222 -10.89 2.65 -10.87
C GLU A 222 -10.42 1.55 -9.90
N ASP A 223 -9.16 1.14 -10.02
CA ASP A 223 -8.55 0.12 -9.17
C ASP A 223 -8.54 0.53 -7.69
N SER A 224 -8.21 1.80 -7.40
CA SER A 224 -8.19 2.36 -6.05
C SER A 224 -9.57 2.31 -5.39
N SER A 225 -10.61 2.71 -6.12
CA SER A 225 -11.98 2.64 -5.63
C SER A 225 -12.41 1.19 -5.37
N ALA A 226 -12.09 0.27 -6.28
CA ALA A 226 -12.42 -1.14 -6.15
C ALA A 226 -11.68 -1.82 -4.98
N LEU A 227 -10.43 -1.42 -4.69
CA LEU A 227 -9.62 -2.01 -3.62
C LEU A 227 -9.98 -1.51 -2.22
N LEU A 228 -10.79 -0.46 -2.06
CA LEU A 228 -11.35 -0.04 -0.77
C LEU A 228 -12.74 -0.65 -0.48
N LEU A 229 -13.34 -1.34 -1.46
CA LEU A 229 -14.61 -2.03 -1.23
C LEU A 229 -14.40 -3.31 -0.41
N PRO A 230 -15.38 -3.70 0.42
CA PRO A 230 -15.37 -5.00 1.08
C PRO A 230 -15.17 -6.14 0.06
N PRO A 231 -14.54 -7.26 0.46
CA PRO A 231 -14.45 -8.42 -0.41
C PRO A 231 -15.84 -8.89 -0.78
N GLN A 232 -16.03 -9.22 -2.07
CA GLN A 232 -17.28 -9.82 -2.52
C GLN A 232 -17.48 -11.15 -1.80
N PRO A 233 -18.68 -11.43 -1.25
CA PRO A 233 -18.96 -12.75 -0.71
C PRO A 233 -18.72 -13.80 -1.80
N ILE A 234 -17.97 -14.84 -1.47
CA ILE A 234 -17.82 -16.00 -2.36
C ILE A 234 -19.22 -16.59 -2.52
N MET A 235 -19.85 -16.36 -3.68
CA MET A 235 -21.10 -17.05 -4.00
C MET A 235 -20.81 -18.55 -3.94
N PRO A 236 -21.57 -19.33 -3.16
CA PRO A 236 -21.49 -20.78 -3.25
C PRO A 236 -21.70 -21.15 -4.72
N LEU A 237 -20.89 -22.04 -5.25
CA LEU A 237 -21.19 -22.68 -6.53
C LEU A 237 -22.48 -23.46 -6.33
N GLU A 238 -23.62 -22.82 -6.53
CA GLU A 238 -24.90 -23.49 -6.57
C GLU A 238 -24.92 -24.35 -7.83
N GLY A 239 -24.80 -25.64 -7.61
CA GLY A 239 -25.45 -26.69 -8.42
C GLY A 239 -24.98 -26.84 -9.87
N PHE A 240 -23.87 -27.54 -10.08
CA PHE A 240 -23.77 -28.50 -11.19
C PHE A 240 -23.83 -29.91 -10.59
N PHE A 241 -25.04 -30.38 -10.33
CA PHE A 241 -25.37 -31.78 -10.25
C PHE A 241 -26.52 -32.07 -11.23
#